data_eeb7c184185add85e4f4b0130c7e0ca0
#
_entry.id   eeb7c184185add85e4f4b0130c7e0ca0
#
_cell.length_a   1.000
_cell.length_b   1.000
_cell.length_c   1.000
_cell.angle_alpha   90.00
_cell.angle_beta   90.00
_cell.angle_gamma   90.00
#
_symmetry.space_group_name_H-M   'P 1'
#
loop_
_entity.id
_entity.type
_entity.pdbx_description
1 polymer ?
#
loop_
_entity_poly.entity_id
_entity_poly.type
_entity_poly.pdbx_seq_one_letter_code
_entity_poly.pdbx_strand_id
1 'polypeptide(L)' 'MQAQVTREWVTYRQAEEIAGLSRSTLRKLVDDGEIQIRRVGRAVRINRESLDAFMNGEAGE' A
#
# COMPACT_ATOMS: atom_id res chain seq x y z
N MET A 1 21.76 2.00 -8.50
CA MET A 1 21.22 2.02 -8.41
C MET A 1 20.47 2.18 -8.10
N GLN A 2 20.01 2.08 -7.98
CA GLN A 2 19.27 2.17 -7.75
C GLN A 2 18.54 2.44 -7.39
N ALA A 3 18.41 2.50 -7.47
CA ALA A 3 17.62 2.81 -7.20
C ALA A 3 16.82 2.85 -6.96
N GLN A 4 16.44 2.60 -6.95
CA GLN A 4 15.58 2.60 -6.85
C GLN A 4 14.81 2.62 -6.40
N VAL A 5 15.15 2.73 -6.39
CA VAL A 5 14.16 3.16 -6.16
C VAL A 5 12.99 2.72 -5.84
N THR A 6 12.75 1.79 -5.79
CA THR A 6 11.49 1.24 -5.53
C THR A 6 11.31 1.17 -4.06
N ARG A 7 10.40 1.89 -3.56
CA ARG A 7 10.09 1.80 -2.16
C ARG A 7 9.12 0.66 -1.99
N GLU A 8 9.58 -0.36 -1.33
CA GLU A 8 8.71 -1.48 -1.02
C GLU A 8 7.63 -1.08 -0.04
N TRP A 9 7.90 -0.09 0.77
CA TRP A 9 6.98 0.35 1.82
C TRP A 9 6.73 1.83 1.66
N VAL A 10 5.47 2.21 1.62
CA VAL A 10 5.08 3.61 1.43
C VAL A 10 4.15 4.05 2.55
N THR A 11 4.07 5.36 2.74
CA THR A 11 3.13 5.93 3.70
C THR A 11 1.72 5.86 3.15
N TYR A 12 0.74 6.06 4.03
CA TYR A 12 -0.64 6.19 3.57
C TYR A 12 -0.77 7.29 2.54
N ARG A 13 -0.12 8.41 2.79
CA ARG A 13 -0.21 9.54 1.88
C ARG A 13 0.32 9.17 0.50
N GLN A 14 1.46 8.51 0.48
CA GLN A 14 2.02 8.08 -0.80
C GLN A 14 1.12 7.06 -1.48
N ALA A 15 0.55 6.16 -0.70
CA ALA A 15 -0.36 5.16 -1.24
C ALA A 15 -1.61 5.80 -1.83
N GLU A 16 -2.12 6.85 -1.17
CA GLU A 16 -3.26 7.57 -1.67
C GLU A 16 -2.96 8.15 -3.06
N GLU A 17 -1.78 8.71 -3.21
CA GLU A 17 -1.39 9.31 -4.48
C GLU A 17 -1.20 8.25 -5.55
N ILE A 18 -0.57 7.16 -5.17
CA ILE A 18 -0.30 6.07 -6.12
C ILE A 18 -1.59 5.44 -6.62
N ALA A 19 -2.50 5.16 -5.71
CA ALA A 19 -3.71 4.42 -6.03
C ALA A 19 -4.88 5.33 -6.40
N GLY A 20 -4.81 6.60 -6.03
CA GLY A 20 -5.93 7.50 -6.27
C GLY A 20 -7.11 7.20 -5.37
N LEU A 21 -6.87 6.61 -4.21
CA LEU A 21 -7.91 6.25 -3.26
C LEU A 21 -7.79 7.09 -2.01
N SER A 22 -8.91 7.27 -1.32
CA SER A 22 -8.90 7.99 -0.06
C SER A 22 -8.26 7.13 1.03
N ARG A 23 -7.84 7.78 2.10
CA ARG A 23 -7.28 7.07 3.25
C ARG A 23 -8.29 6.11 3.86
N SER A 24 -9.54 6.51 3.94
CA SER A 24 -10.59 5.63 4.48
C SER A 24 -10.69 4.35 3.68
N THR A 25 -10.67 4.48 2.37
CA THR A 25 -10.75 3.32 1.50
C THR A 25 -9.54 2.42 1.69
N LEU A 26 -8.34 3.02 1.76
CA LEU A 26 -7.12 2.24 1.98
C LEU A 26 -7.17 1.50 3.30
N ARG A 27 -7.64 2.16 4.36
CA ARG A 27 -7.72 1.51 5.65
C ARG A 27 -8.67 0.34 5.63
N LYS A 28 -9.77 0.50 4.91
CA LYS A 28 -10.72 -0.60 4.78
C LYS A 28 -10.08 -1.79 4.05
N LEU A 29 -9.32 -1.51 3.00
CA LEU A 29 -8.66 -2.58 2.27
C LEU A 29 -7.62 -3.29 3.13
N VAL A 30 -6.92 -2.53 3.97
CA VAL A 30 -5.98 -3.12 4.92
C VAL A 30 -6.73 -4.00 5.91
N ASP A 31 -7.83 -3.50 6.46
CA ASP A 31 -8.61 -4.27 7.43
C ASP A 31 -9.18 -5.54 6.82
N ASP A 32 -9.50 -5.49 5.55
CA ASP A 32 -10.06 -6.66 4.84
C ASP A 32 -8.98 -7.63 4.40
N GLY A 33 -7.71 -7.29 4.61
CA GLY A 33 -6.62 -8.18 4.26
C GLY A 33 -6.21 -8.10 2.79
N GLU A 34 -6.72 -7.12 2.06
CA GLU A 34 -6.41 -6.97 0.64
C GLU A 34 -5.04 -6.34 0.43
N ILE A 35 -4.60 -5.54 1.38
CA ILE A 35 -3.33 -4.83 1.29
C ILE A 35 -2.59 -5.05 2.58
N GLN A 36 -1.30 -5.33 2.49
CA GLN A 36 -0.48 -5.61 3.66
C GLN A 36 0.17 -4.34 4.18
N ILE A 37 0.31 -4.28 5.49
CA ILE A 37 1.00 -3.15 6.12
C ILE A 37 2.03 -3.66 7.10
N ARG A 38 2.88 -2.73 7.53
CA ARG A 38 3.86 -2.99 8.56
C ARG A 38 3.84 -1.84 9.54
N ARG A 39 3.91 -2.16 10.82
CA ARG A 39 3.96 -1.14 11.85
C ARG A 39 5.36 -1.11 12.42
N VAL A 40 5.92 0.09 12.48
CA VAL A 40 7.23 0.31 13.07
C VAL A 40 7.07 1.46 14.05
N GLY A 41 7.04 1.13 15.34
CA GLY A 41 6.71 2.13 16.34
C GLY A 41 5.33 2.67 16.09
N ARG A 42 5.22 3.97 15.90
CA ARG A 42 3.95 4.60 15.61
C ARG A 42 3.71 4.74 14.10
N ALA A 43 4.72 4.42 13.32
CA ALA A 43 4.61 4.57 11.88
C ALA A 43 3.93 3.36 11.27
N VAL A 44 3.12 3.61 10.26
CA VAL A 44 2.48 2.55 9.50
C VAL A 44 2.96 2.69 8.06
N ARG A 45 3.37 1.57 7.49
CA ARG A 45 3.83 1.54 6.10
C ARG A 45 3.05 0.51 5.34
N ILE A 46 2.70 0.85 4.13
CA ILE A 46 1.92 -0.01 3.25
C ILE A 46 2.87 -0.70 2.30
N ASN A 47 2.66 -1.99 2.13
CA ASN A 47 3.46 -2.77 1.20
C ASN A 47 3.10 -2.37 -0.22
N ARG A 48 4.06 -1.76 -0.94
CA ARG A 48 3.82 -1.25 -2.27
C ARG A 48 3.43 -2.36 -3.24
N GLU A 49 4.07 -3.50 -3.08
CA GLU A 49 3.79 -4.61 -3.97
C GLU A 49 2.37 -5.12 -3.83
N SER A 50 1.88 -5.23 -2.58
CA SER A 50 0.51 -5.68 -2.38
C SER A 50 -0.50 -4.64 -2.89
N LEU A 51 -0.15 -3.37 -2.77
CA LEU A 51 -0.99 -2.31 -3.29
C LEU A 51 -1.08 -2.40 -4.81
N ASP A 52 0.06 -2.57 -5.47
CA ASP A 52 0.09 -2.68 -6.92
C ASP A 52 -0.68 -3.91 -7.40
N ALA A 53 -0.53 -5.02 -6.70
CA ALA A 53 -1.24 -6.25 -7.04
C ALA A 53 -2.75 -6.04 -6.94
N PHE A 54 -3.18 -5.37 -5.89
CA PHE A 54 -4.60 -5.07 -5.72
C PHE A 54 -5.10 -4.17 -6.86
N MET A 55 -4.33 -3.13 -7.17
CA MET A 55 -4.72 -2.19 -8.21
C MET A 55 -4.75 -2.83 -9.58
N ASN A 56 -3.91 -3.84 -9.79
CA ASN A 56 -3.89 -4.57 -11.04
C ASN A 56 -4.93 -5.68 -11.11
N GLY A 57 -5.66 -5.88 -10.03
CA GLY A 57 -6.69 -6.90 -10.00
C GLY A 57 -6.18 -8.30 -9.75
N GLU A 58 -4.89 -8.44 -9.48
CA GLU A 58 -4.31 -9.77 -9.29
C GLU A 58 -4.85 -10.44 -8.03
N ALA A 59 -5.00 -9.65 -6.98
CA ALA A 59 -5.48 -10.17 -5.72
C ALA A 59 -6.94 -10.58 -5.78
N GLY A 60 -7.67 -10.01 -6.69
CA GLY A 60 -9.09 -10.28 -6.81
C GLY A 60 -9.42 -11.47 -7.68
N GLU A 61 -8.41 -12.01 -8.28
CA GLU A 61 -8.63 -13.18 -9.14
C GLU A 61 -8.79 -14.46 -8.36
#